data_cade031d55fd46044720309da8a1f268
#
_entry.id   cade031d55fd46044720309da8a1f268
#
_cell.length_a   1.000
_cell.length_b   1.000
_cell.length_c   1.000
_cell.angle_alpha   90.00
_cell.angle_beta   90.00
_cell.angle_gamma   90.00
#
_symmetry.space_group_name_H-M   'P 1'
#
loop_
_entity.id
_entity.type
_entity.pdbx_description
1 polymer ?
#
loop_
_entity_poly.entity_id
_entity_poly.type
_entity_poly.pdbx_seq_one_letter_code
_entity_poly.pdbx_strand_id
1 'polypeptide(L)'
;MAQQATARWRYVRAFVGGLFVAVPVTVTFLDRLAYVARVEGGSMQPSLNPDSGLDCDIVLLNRWSVRNYEVQRGDIVSVVSPKNPQQKIIKRVIGLEGDFIRTLSYKNRYVRVPDGHFWIEGDHHGHSLDSNSFGPVSVGLLHGRASHIIWPPQRWQEIKPSLPPNRGPLDTEEEEG
;
A
#
# COMPACT_ATOMS: atom_id res chain seq x y z
N MET A 1 -46.43 29.76 19.86
CA MET A 1 -46.04 28.57 19.05
C MET A 1 -45.29 28.92 17.76
N ALA A 2 -45.54 30.03 17.06
CA ALA A 2 -44.84 30.42 15.83
C ALA A 2 -43.32 30.75 16.00
N GLN A 3 -42.93 31.34 17.11
CA GLN A 3 -41.52 31.69 17.36
C GLN A 3 -40.60 30.49 17.58
N GLN A 4 -41.10 29.39 18.16
CA GLN A 4 -40.31 28.19 18.35
C GLN A 4 -40.09 27.41 17.04
N ALA A 5 -41.04 27.46 16.11
CA ALA A 5 -40.93 26.84 14.80
C ALA A 5 -39.84 27.52 13.93
N THR A 6 -39.78 28.87 13.99
CA THR A 6 -38.75 29.64 13.25
C THR A 6 -37.32 29.44 13.79
N ALA A 7 -37.18 29.25 15.13
CA ALA A 7 -35.87 28.96 15.73
C ALA A 7 -35.37 27.56 15.30
N ARG A 8 -36.23 26.55 15.37
CA ARG A 8 -35.87 25.16 14.92
C ARG A 8 -35.47 25.15 13.44
N TRP A 9 -36.16 25.86 12.58
CA TRP A 9 -35.86 25.97 11.16
C TRP A 9 -34.50 26.63 10.87
N ARG A 10 -34.12 27.63 11.66
CA ARG A 10 -32.79 28.25 11.60
C ARG A 10 -31.68 27.28 11.95
N TYR A 11 -31.83 26.46 13.00
CA TYR A 11 -30.85 25.46 13.39
C TYR A 11 -30.72 24.34 12.35
N VAL A 12 -31.83 23.86 11.81
CA VAL A 12 -31.83 22.86 10.72
C VAL A 12 -31.11 23.40 9.48
N ARG A 13 -31.40 24.63 9.09
CA ARG A 13 -30.74 25.26 7.94
C ARG A 13 -29.24 25.48 8.17
N ALA A 14 -28.83 25.87 9.37
CA ALA A 14 -27.44 26.02 9.74
C ALA A 14 -26.72 24.68 9.76
N PHE A 15 -27.35 23.62 10.30
CA PHE A 15 -26.81 22.26 10.30
C PHE A 15 -26.63 21.71 8.89
N VAL A 16 -27.66 21.81 8.05
CA VAL A 16 -27.58 21.38 6.64
C VAL A 16 -26.51 22.17 5.88
N GLY A 17 -26.47 23.50 6.06
CA GLY A 17 -25.42 24.34 5.45
C GLY A 17 -24.00 23.97 5.91
N GLY A 18 -23.82 23.69 7.21
CA GLY A 18 -22.58 23.21 7.76
C GLY A 18 -22.16 21.84 7.19
N LEU A 19 -23.11 20.92 7.04
CA LEU A 19 -22.88 19.60 6.46
C LEU A 19 -22.43 19.69 4.99
N PHE A 20 -23.06 20.58 4.21
CA PHE A 20 -22.70 20.81 2.80
C PHE A 20 -21.27 21.31 2.60
N VAL A 21 -20.69 21.97 3.60
CA VAL A 21 -19.29 22.43 3.57
C VAL A 21 -18.38 21.38 4.20
N ALA A 22 -18.76 20.85 5.36
CA ALA A 22 -17.89 19.92 6.10
C ALA A 22 -17.64 18.60 5.32
N VAL A 23 -18.67 18.04 4.69
CA VAL A 23 -18.52 16.76 3.98
C VAL A 23 -17.53 16.84 2.81
N PRO A 24 -17.63 17.78 1.85
CA PRO A 24 -16.65 17.84 0.76
C PRO A 24 -15.25 18.20 1.23
N VAL A 25 -15.11 19.06 2.26
CA VAL A 25 -13.80 19.36 2.84
C VAL A 25 -13.18 18.12 3.47
N THR A 26 -13.95 17.37 4.27
CA THR A 26 -13.47 16.13 4.91
C THR A 26 -13.11 15.07 3.87
N VAL A 27 -13.96 14.86 2.86
CA VAL A 27 -13.69 13.91 1.78
C VAL A 27 -12.42 14.29 1.01
N THR A 28 -12.28 15.56 0.61
CA THR A 28 -11.09 16.03 -0.09
C THR A 28 -9.82 15.88 0.75
N PHE A 29 -9.91 16.15 2.06
CA PHE A 29 -8.79 15.98 2.96
C PHE A 29 -8.39 14.51 3.11
N LEU A 30 -9.36 13.63 3.31
CA LEU A 30 -9.13 12.19 3.42
C LEU A 30 -8.55 11.61 2.12
N ASP A 31 -9.06 11.98 0.95
CA ASP A 31 -8.55 11.55 -0.36
C ASP A 31 -7.08 11.95 -0.58
N ARG A 32 -6.63 13.04 0.04
CA ARG A 32 -5.23 13.49 -0.05
C ARG A 32 -4.30 12.73 0.88
N LEU A 33 -4.81 12.22 2.00
CA LEU A 33 -4.02 11.57 3.05
C LEU A 33 -4.11 10.05 2.99
N ALA A 34 -5.30 9.52 2.70
CA ALA A 34 -5.55 8.09 2.72
C ALA A 34 -6.58 7.71 1.64
N TYR A 35 -6.47 6.49 1.17
CA TYR A 35 -7.36 5.97 0.15
C TYR A 35 -7.62 4.47 0.42
N VAL A 36 -8.83 4.04 0.12
CA VAL A 36 -9.27 2.66 0.34
C VAL A 36 -9.12 1.86 -0.95
N ALA A 37 -8.47 0.71 -0.88
CA ALA A 37 -8.26 -0.17 -2.02
C ALA A 37 -8.71 -1.60 -1.72
N ARG A 38 -9.37 -2.22 -2.68
CA ARG A 38 -9.64 -3.66 -2.69
C ARG A 38 -8.41 -4.39 -3.20
N VAL A 39 -7.98 -5.43 -2.48
CA VAL A 39 -6.86 -6.27 -2.88
C VAL A 39 -7.39 -7.41 -3.74
N GLU A 40 -6.95 -7.47 -4.99
CA GLU A 40 -7.35 -8.51 -5.91
C GLU A 40 -6.20 -9.50 -6.16
N GLY A 41 -6.55 -10.78 -6.28
CA GLY A 41 -5.60 -11.87 -6.55
C GLY A 41 -4.85 -12.38 -5.34
N GLY A 42 -4.05 -13.41 -5.55
CA GLY A 42 -3.34 -14.18 -4.52
C GLY A 42 -1.87 -13.86 -4.35
N SER A 43 -1.34 -12.84 -5.05
CA SER A 43 0.12 -12.57 -5.05
C SER A 43 0.69 -12.14 -3.70
N MET A 44 -0.16 -11.73 -2.75
CA MET A 44 0.21 -11.33 -1.40
C MET A 44 -0.24 -12.34 -0.32
N GLN A 45 -0.66 -13.54 -0.74
CA GLN A 45 -0.97 -14.62 0.20
C GLN A 45 0.31 -15.10 0.90
N PRO A 46 0.23 -15.45 2.20
CA PRO A 46 -0.95 -15.46 3.07
C PRO A 46 -1.24 -14.10 3.76
N SER A 47 -0.40 -13.09 3.60
CA SER A 47 -0.54 -11.80 4.33
C SER A 47 -1.83 -11.08 4.00
N LEU A 48 -2.19 -11.03 2.72
CA LEU A 48 -3.47 -10.50 2.24
C LEU A 48 -4.20 -11.58 1.45
N ASN A 49 -5.54 -11.59 1.54
CA ASN A 49 -6.40 -12.59 0.90
C ASN A 49 -5.97 -14.04 1.24
N PRO A 50 -5.81 -14.45 2.52
CA PRO A 50 -5.26 -15.76 2.86
C PRO A 50 -6.09 -16.92 2.32
N ASP A 51 -7.40 -16.72 2.25
CA ASP A 51 -8.33 -17.69 1.71
C ASP A 51 -8.67 -17.34 0.26
N SER A 52 -8.66 -18.33 -0.60
CA SER A 52 -9.12 -18.20 -2.01
C SER A 52 -10.65 -18.00 -2.10
N GLY A 53 -11.28 -17.58 -1.00
CA GLY A 53 -12.71 -17.35 -0.87
C GLY A 53 -13.21 -16.08 -1.55
N LEU A 54 -14.50 -15.82 -1.40
CA LEU A 54 -15.22 -14.71 -2.04
C LEU A 54 -14.87 -13.33 -1.44
N ASP A 55 -14.27 -13.29 -0.25
CA ASP A 55 -13.97 -12.04 0.47
C ASP A 55 -12.54 -11.58 0.17
N CYS A 56 -12.43 -10.49 -0.59
CA CYS A 56 -11.16 -9.80 -0.80
C CYS A 56 -10.91 -8.81 0.35
N ASP A 57 -9.67 -8.76 0.81
CA ASP A 57 -9.27 -7.75 1.78
C ASP A 57 -9.41 -6.34 1.19
N ILE A 58 -9.92 -5.44 2.02
CA ILE A 58 -9.91 -4.01 1.73
C ILE A 58 -8.91 -3.37 2.67
N VAL A 59 -7.95 -2.64 2.09
CA VAL A 59 -6.85 -2.01 2.83
C VAL A 59 -6.93 -0.49 2.76
N LEU A 60 -6.50 0.14 3.84
CA LEU A 60 -6.29 1.58 3.90
C LEU A 60 -4.86 1.89 3.44
N LEU A 61 -4.73 2.66 2.38
CA LEU A 61 -3.47 3.12 1.82
C LEU A 61 -3.16 4.54 2.31
N ASN A 62 -2.06 4.68 3.05
CA ASN A 62 -1.54 5.97 3.50
C ASN A 62 -0.68 6.59 2.39
N ARG A 63 -1.09 7.76 1.90
CA ARG A 63 -0.38 8.53 0.88
C ARG A 63 0.61 9.54 1.46
N TRP A 64 0.41 9.91 2.72
CA TRP A 64 1.28 10.86 3.40
C TRP A 64 2.68 10.29 3.60
N SER A 65 2.79 9.04 4.06
CA SER A 65 4.07 8.35 4.23
C SER A 65 4.89 8.28 2.93
N VAL A 66 4.19 8.15 1.78
CA VAL A 66 4.82 8.12 0.46
C VAL A 66 5.41 9.48 0.09
N ARG A 67 4.71 10.57 0.39
CA ARG A 67 5.19 11.94 0.11
C ARG A 67 6.45 12.30 0.88
N ASN A 68 6.61 11.72 2.07
CA ASN A 68 7.77 11.94 2.94
C ASN A 68 8.87 10.90 2.74
N TYR A 69 8.74 10.01 1.75
CA TYR A 69 9.66 8.88 1.51
C TYR A 69 9.84 7.97 2.74
N GLU A 70 8.84 7.89 3.61
CA GLU A 70 8.82 7.07 4.81
C GLU A 70 8.42 5.62 4.48
N VAL A 71 9.15 4.98 3.57
CA VAL A 71 8.96 3.58 3.20
C VAL A 71 10.09 2.77 3.78
N GLN A 72 9.75 1.67 4.44
CA GLN A 72 10.68 0.78 5.11
C GLN A 72 10.66 -0.62 4.46
N ARG A 73 11.74 -1.38 4.66
CA ARG A 73 11.77 -2.79 4.31
C ARG A 73 10.67 -3.54 5.07
N GLY A 74 9.95 -4.40 4.38
CA GLY A 74 8.81 -5.12 4.92
C GLY A 74 7.45 -4.41 4.77
N ASP A 75 7.42 -3.14 4.37
CA ASP A 75 6.17 -2.42 4.08
C ASP A 75 5.43 -3.06 2.91
N ILE A 76 4.11 -3.13 3.02
CA ILE A 76 3.23 -3.47 1.89
C ILE A 76 2.83 -2.16 1.20
N VAL A 77 3.14 -2.06 -0.09
CA VAL A 77 2.93 -0.83 -0.86
C VAL A 77 2.10 -1.09 -2.11
N SER A 78 1.33 -0.08 -2.49
CA SER A 78 0.67 -0.01 -3.79
C SER A 78 1.53 0.81 -4.74
N VAL A 79 1.84 0.24 -5.91
CA VAL A 79 2.62 0.89 -6.97
C VAL A 79 1.90 0.80 -8.31
N VAL A 80 2.14 1.78 -9.17
CA VAL A 80 1.73 1.69 -10.57
C VAL A 80 2.61 0.64 -11.26
N SER A 81 1.99 -0.31 -11.95
CA SER A 81 2.72 -1.40 -12.59
C SER A 81 3.65 -0.86 -13.70
N PRO A 82 4.95 -1.19 -13.66
CA PRO A 82 5.87 -0.78 -14.74
C PRO A 82 5.50 -1.37 -16.11
N LYS A 83 4.84 -2.53 -16.14
CA LYS A 83 4.39 -3.18 -17.38
C LYS A 83 3.06 -2.65 -17.90
N ASN A 84 2.19 -2.23 -16.99
CA ASN A 84 0.86 -1.69 -17.37
C ASN A 84 0.53 -0.48 -16.48
N PRO A 85 0.76 0.75 -16.98
CA PRO A 85 0.52 1.97 -16.21
C PRO A 85 -0.94 2.21 -15.79
N GLN A 86 -1.89 1.50 -16.39
CA GLN A 86 -3.31 1.55 -16.00
C GLN A 86 -3.63 0.66 -14.78
N GLN A 87 -2.70 -0.21 -14.40
CA GLN A 87 -2.88 -1.14 -13.30
C GLN A 87 -2.03 -0.76 -12.11
N LYS A 88 -2.64 -0.78 -10.92
CA LYS A 88 -1.93 -0.72 -9.64
C LYS A 88 -1.76 -2.13 -9.10
N ILE A 89 -0.58 -2.42 -8.61
CA ILE A 89 -0.24 -3.69 -7.96
C ILE A 89 0.11 -3.44 -6.51
N ILE A 90 -0.17 -4.42 -5.66
CA ILE A 90 0.21 -4.38 -4.24
C ILE A 90 1.30 -5.42 -3.99
N LYS A 91 2.41 -5.00 -3.36
CA LYS A 91 3.61 -5.82 -3.16
C LYS A 91 4.30 -5.42 -1.88
N ARG A 92 5.21 -6.28 -1.41
CA ARG A 92 6.06 -6.02 -0.24
C ARG A 92 7.41 -5.46 -0.67
N VAL A 93 7.88 -4.45 0.03
CA VAL A 93 9.23 -3.88 -0.14
C VAL A 93 10.23 -4.83 0.51
N ILE A 94 11.10 -5.41 -0.29
CA ILE A 94 12.17 -6.31 0.16
C ILE A 94 13.48 -5.56 0.34
N GLY A 95 13.79 -4.62 -0.56
CA GLY A 95 15.00 -3.81 -0.48
C GLY A 95 14.79 -2.39 -0.93
N LEU A 96 15.60 -1.51 -0.39
CA LEU A 96 15.66 -0.08 -0.69
C LEU A 96 16.90 0.22 -1.54
N GLU A 97 17.04 1.49 -1.96
CA GLU A 97 18.21 1.93 -2.70
C GLU A 97 19.53 1.55 -2.00
N GLY A 98 20.50 1.09 -2.77
CA GLY A 98 21.79 0.64 -2.29
C GLY A 98 21.84 -0.81 -1.82
N ASP A 99 20.71 -1.44 -1.53
CA ASP A 99 20.65 -2.82 -1.05
C ASP A 99 21.08 -3.83 -2.12
N PHE A 100 21.75 -4.88 -1.69
CA PHE A 100 22.02 -6.07 -2.50
C PHE A 100 20.93 -7.12 -2.26
N ILE A 101 20.28 -7.55 -3.33
CA ILE A 101 19.18 -8.52 -3.28
C ILE A 101 19.56 -9.76 -4.06
N ARG A 102 19.41 -10.92 -3.42
CA ARG A 102 19.41 -12.21 -4.13
C ARG A 102 18.06 -12.39 -4.81
N THR A 103 18.04 -12.42 -6.13
CA THR A 103 16.82 -12.57 -6.92
C THR A 103 16.35 -14.03 -6.95
N LEU A 104 15.07 -14.26 -7.22
CA LEU A 104 14.50 -15.60 -7.36
C LEU A 104 14.52 -16.05 -8.82
N SER A 105 14.11 -15.19 -9.75
CA SER A 105 13.97 -15.53 -11.17
C SER A 105 14.34 -14.40 -12.12
N TYR A 106 14.97 -13.36 -11.61
CA TYR A 106 15.45 -12.26 -12.45
C TYR A 106 16.70 -12.68 -13.23
N LYS A 107 16.96 -12.00 -14.35
CA LYS A 107 18.09 -12.30 -15.25
C LYS A 107 19.47 -12.33 -14.56
N ASN A 108 19.66 -11.52 -13.53
CA ASN A 108 20.87 -11.51 -12.72
C ASN A 108 20.57 -12.12 -11.35
N ARG A 109 21.43 -13.02 -10.87
CA ARG A 109 21.26 -13.69 -9.56
C ARG A 109 21.29 -12.73 -8.39
N TYR A 110 22.09 -11.67 -8.52
CA TYR A 110 22.21 -10.60 -7.52
C TYR A 110 21.98 -9.26 -8.20
N VAL A 111 21.30 -8.37 -7.52
CA VAL A 111 21.01 -7.03 -8.02
C VAL A 111 21.25 -6.03 -6.90
N ARG A 112 22.06 -5.03 -7.17
CA ARG A 112 22.09 -3.83 -6.35
C ARG A 112 20.94 -2.94 -6.75
N VAL A 113 20.11 -2.54 -5.79
CA VAL A 113 18.99 -1.64 -6.03
C VAL A 113 19.54 -0.24 -6.36
N PRO A 114 19.24 0.32 -7.54
CA PRO A 114 19.73 1.65 -7.92
C PRO A 114 19.12 2.76 -7.06
N ASP A 115 19.76 3.91 -7.05
CA ASP A 115 19.27 5.11 -6.38
C ASP A 115 17.88 5.49 -6.93
N GLY A 116 16.98 5.94 -6.05
CA GLY A 116 15.59 6.27 -6.41
C GLY A 116 14.72 5.07 -6.77
N HIS A 117 15.17 3.85 -6.48
CA HIS A 117 14.42 2.61 -6.74
C HIS A 117 14.28 1.77 -5.46
N PHE A 118 13.39 0.81 -5.51
CA PHE A 118 13.20 -0.23 -4.50
C PHE A 118 12.92 -1.58 -5.17
N TRP A 119 13.14 -2.65 -4.42
CA TRP A 119 12.85 -4.02 -4.84
C TRP A 119 11.59 -4.50 -4.15
N ILE A 120 10.59 -4.92 -4.93
CA ILE A 120 9.30 -5.39 -4.42
C ILE A 120 9.02 -6.82 -4.84
N GLU A 121 8.41 -7.58 -3.94
CA GLU A 121 7.98 -8.95 -4.21
C GLU A 121 6.57 -9.22 -3.69
N GLY A 122 5.92 -10.20 -4.29
CA GLY A 122 4.72 -10.78 -3.71
C GLY A 122 5.07 -11.83 -2.69
N ASP A 123 4.26 -11.95 -1.64
CA ASP A 123 4.47 -12.98 -0.61
C ASP A 123 4.25 -14.40 -1.17
N HIS A 124 3.47 -14.52 -2.24
CA HIS A 124 3.27 -15.76 -2.99
C HIS A 124 4.15 -15.79 -4.24
N HIS A 125 5.38 -16.27 -4.11
CA HIS A 125 6.39 -16.21 -5.18
C HIS A 125 5.99 -16.91 -6.49
N GLY A 126 5.18 -17.96 -6.43
CA GLY A 126 4.76 -18.72 -7.62
C GLY A 126 3.76 -18.00 -8.53
N HIS A 127 3.06 -16.98 -8.04
CA HIS A 127 1.99 -16.26 -8.74
C HIS A 127 2.11 -14.74 -8.61
N SER A 128 3.33 -14.24 -8.57
CA SER A 128 3.58 -12.80 -8.42
C SER A 128 4.28 -12.21 -9.66
N LEU A 129 3.68 -11.16 -10.21
CA LEU A 129 4.35 -10.30 -11.17
C LEU A 129 4.97 -9.14 -10.40
N ASP A 130 6.29 -9.19 -10.17
CA ASP A 130 7.04 -8.30 -9.30
C ASP A 130 8.44 -8.03 -9.82
N SER A 131 9.34 -7.51 -8.98
CA SER A 131 10.72 -7.17 -9.37
C SER A 131 11.51 -8.35 -9.92
N ASN A 132 11.17 -9.59 -9.58
CA ASN A 132 11.79 -10.76 -10.21
C ASN A 132 11.42 -10.89 -11.70
N SER A 133 10.35 -10.21 -12.15
CA SER A 133 9.93 -10.20 -13.55
C SER A 133 10.35 -8.94 -14.30
N PHE A 134 10.36 -7.77 -13.67
CA PHE A 134 10.60 -6.49 -14.35
C PHE A 134 11.78 -5.69 -13.78
N GLY A 135 12.41 -6.15 -12.69
CA GLY A 135 13.54 -5.46 -12.07
C GLY A 135 13.16 -4.42 -11.02
N PRO A 136 14.12 -3.61 -10.58
CA PRO A 136 13.89 -2.53 -9.61
C PRO A 136 12.82 -1.55 -10.08
N VAL A 137 12.02 -1.04 -9.16
CA VAL A 137 10.89 -0.14 -9.43
C VAL A 137 11.23 1.25 -8.93
N SER A 138 10.98 2.26 -9.75
CA SER A 138 11.18 3.65 -9.35
C SER A 138 10.23 4.05 -8.20
N VAL A 139 10.76 4.77 -7.21
CA VAL A 139 10.00 5.35 -6.11
C VAL A 139 8.88 6.28 -6.62
N GLY A 140 9.07 6.89 -7.80
CA GLY A 140 8.05 7.73 -8.44
C GLY A 140 6.76 6.98 -8.83
N LEU A 141 6.78 5.65 -8.91
CA LEU A 141 5.60 4.82 -9.17
C LEU A 141 4.84 4.45 -7.89
N LEU A 142 5.35 4.82 -6.73
CA LEU A 142 4.76 4.53 -5.44
C LEU A 142 3.47 5.34 -5.26
N HIS A 143 2.37 4.65 -4.95
CA HIS A 143 1.04 5.26 -4.83
C HIS A 143 0.58 5.41 -3.38
N GLY A 144 0.90 4.44 -2.51
CA GLY A 144 0.53 4.45 -1.10
C GLY A 144 1.11 3.27 -0.34
N ARG A 145 1.21 3.39 0.97
CA ARG A 145 1.60 2.32 1.90
C ARG A 145 0.35 1.76 2.56
N ALA A 146 0.20 0.44 2.56
CA ALA A 146 -0.89 -0.23 3.27
C ALA A 146 -0.66 -0.13 4.78
N SER A 147 -1.59 0.49 5.49
CA SER A 147 -1.52 0.72 6.93
C SER A 147 -2.43 -0.19 7.74
N HIS A 148 -3.60 -0.49 7.24
CA HIS A 148 -4.60 -1.32 7.91
C HIS A 148 -5.38 -2.18 6.92
N ILE A 149 -5.75 -3.40 7.34
CA ILE A 149 -6.86 -4.14 6.75
C ILE A 149 -8.12 -3.62 7.42
N ILE A 150 -9.07 -3.11 6.65
CA ILE A 150 -10.32 -2.53 7.16
C ILE A 150 -11.55 -3.40 6.87
N TRP A 151 -11.41 -4.40 6.03
CA TRP A 151 -12.42 -5.38 5.71
C TRP A 151 -11.77 -6.70 5.28
N PRO A 152 -12.31 -7.86 5.65
CA PRO A 152 -13.50 -8.08 6.47
C PRO A 152 -13.27 -7.73 7.95
N PRO A 153 -14.33 -7.48 8.75
CA PRO A 153 -14.18 -7.05 10.15
C PRO A 153 -13.38 -8.02 11.03
N GLN A 154 -13.44 -9.32 10.72
CA GLN A 154 -12.69 -10.37 11.42
C GLN A 154 -11.17 -10.25 11.23
N ARG A 155 -10.75 -9.54 10.18
CA ARG A 155 -9.34 -9.29 9.84
C ARG A 155 -8.90 -7.86 10.06
N TRP A 156 -9.70 -7.06 10.74
CA TRP A 156 -9.34 -5.68 11.04
C TRP A 156 -8.09 -5.62 11.90
N GLN A 157 -6.99 -5.17 11.32
CA GLN A 157 -5.70 -5.06 11.99
C GLN A 157 -4.80 -4.03 11.31
N GLU A 158 -3.82 -3.54 12.07
CA GLU A 158 -2.70 -2.76 11.53
C GLU A 158 -1.74 -3.67 10.76
N ILE A 159 -1.29 -3.21 9.60
CA ILE A 159 -0.24 -3.86 8.82
C ILE A 159 1.11 -3.28 9.22
N LYS A 160 1.90 -4.07 9.94
CA LYS A 160 3.25 -3.69 10.36
C LYS A 160 4.28 -4.12 9.33
N PRO A 161 5.38 -3.35 9.16
CA PRO A 161 6.50 -3.77 8.34
C PRO A 161 7.05 -5.11 8.81
N SER A 162 7.18 -6.06 7.91
CA SER A 162 7.66 -7.40 8.24
C SER A 162 8.28 -8.01 6.98
N LEU A 163 9.54 -8.42 7.06
CA LEU A 163 10.18 -9.17 5.99
C LEU A 163 9.84 -10.66 6.12
N PRO A 164 9.57 -11.35 4.98
CA PRO A 164 9.44 -12.79 5.01
C PRO A 164 10.75 -13.45 5.45
N PRO A 165 10.68 -14.61 6.17
CA PRO A 165 11.88 -15.37 6.49
C PRO A 165 12.62 -15.72 5.18
N ASN A 166 13.91 -15.57 5.14
CA ASN A 166 14.78 -15.79 3.99
C ASN A 166 14.65 -14.78 2.83
N ARG A 167 13.98 -13.64 3.02
CA ARG A 167 13.94 -12.55 2.05
C ARG A 167 14.34 -11.23 2.71
N GLY A 168 15.34 -10.58 2.15
CA GLY A 168 15.87 -9.31 2.62
C GLY A 168 17.15 -8.95 1.87
N PRO A 169 17.73 -7.80 2.16
CA PRO A 169 19.07 -7.47 1.70
C PRO A 169 20.09 -8.48 2.20
N LEU A 170 21.12 -8.73 1.40
CA LEU A 170 22.29 -9.48 1.84
C LEU A 170 23.14 -8.58 2.71
N ASP A 171 23.61 -9.11 3.84
CA ASP A 171 24.63 -8.44 4.63
C ASP A 171 25.94 -8.47 3.85
N THR A 172 26.65 -7.34 3.81
CA THR A 172 27.91 -7.16 3.05
C THR A 172 29.03 -8.11 3.49
N GLU A 173 28.83 -8.86 4.56
CA GLU A 173 29.82 -9.80 5.12
C GLU A 173 29.76 -11.21 4.47
N GLU A 174 28.76 -11.54 3.65
CA GLU A 174 28.65 -12.85 3.02
C GLU A 174 29.33 -12.97 1.64
N GLU A 175 29.96 -11.90 1.12
CA GLU A 175 30.64 -11.92 -0.19
C GLU A 175 32.12 -12.36 -0.15
N GLU A 176 32.73 -12.62 1.02
CA GLU A 176 34.14 -13.06 1.15
C GLU A 176 34.29 -14.54 1.55
N GLY A 177 33.32 -15.38 1.24
CA GLY A 177 33.36 -16.81 1.54
C GLY A 177 33.32 -17.72 0.30
#